data_570d1bf61523eaf0e05bf7c4e4360f56
#
_entry.id   570d1bf61523eaf0e05bf7c4e4360f56
#
_cell.length_a   1.000
_cell.length_b   1.000
_cell.length_c   1.000
_cell.angle_alpha   90.00
_cell.angle_beta   90.00
_cell.angle_gamma   90.00
#
_symmetry.space_group_name_H-M   'P 1'
#
loop_
_entity.id
_entity.type
_entity.pdbx_description
1 polymer ?
#
loop_
_entity_poly.entity_id
_entity_poly.type
_entity_poly.pdbx_seq_one_letter_code
_entity_poly.pdbx_strand_id
1 'polypeptide(L)'
;MDTFDAAVAQFNAHAKEKGWLQVCDPASEFVTRECDDLIALWEWARAGRELPMRDDLPARTLKPYLPRLAIAELVARDPPQFKFRLVGTTITRTLGERTGQTFDHESATAEQTERWTESSLLTLRAKKPMRFPVVIQGAVVGEMLTLPLADADGVPRFVLAYGRYEPNRNWDVIESRVRATA
;
A
#
# COMPACT_ATOMS: atom_id res chain seq x y z
N MET A 1 25.11 1.54 -1.43
CA MET A 1 23.67 1.76 -1.23
C MET A 1 22.97 0.50 -1.70
N ASP A 2 22.23 -0.16 -0.83
CA ASP A 2 21.47 -1.37 -1.21
C ASP A 2 20.51 -1.02 -2.34
N THR A 3 20.23 -1.96 -3.24
CA THR A 3 19.26 -1.79 -4.34
C THR A 3 17.87 -1.42 -3.82
N PHE A 4 17.52 -1.86 -2.61
CA PHE A 4 16.29 -1.52 -1.92
C PHE A 4 16.26 -0.05 -1.51
N ASP A 5 17.30 0.45 -0.85
CA ASP A 5 17.40 1.85 -0.43
C ASP A 5 17.36 2.80 -1.64
N ALA A 6 17.98 2.39 -2.75
CA ALA A 6 17.93 3.15 -3.99
C ALA A 6 16.51 3.24 -4.57
N ALA A 7 15.74 2.15 -4.53
CA ALA A 7 14.35 2.13 -5.00
C ALA A 7 13.43 3.00 -4.13
N VAL A 8 13.61 2.97 -2.80
CA VAL A 8 12.89 3.85 -1.87
C VAL A 8 13.24 5.32 -2.12
N ALA A 9 14.53 5.63 -2.28
CA ALA A 9 14.98 6.99 -2.57
C ALA A 9 14.43 7.50 -3.90
N GLN A 10 14.39 6.66 -4.93
CA GLN A 10 13.81 6.99 -6.23
C GLN A 10 12.31 7.28 -6.13
N PHE A 11 11.55 6.44 -5.41
CA PHE A 11 10.13 6.69 -5.17
C PHE A 11 9.90 8.04 -4.47
N ASN A 12 10.65 8.31 -3.41
CA ASN A 12 10.52 9.56 -2.65
C ASN A 12 10.90 10.79 -3.47
N ALA A 13 11.94 10.69 -4.31
CA ALA A 13 12.33 11.76 -5.24
C ALA A 13 11.22 12.03 -6.28
N HIS A 14 10.62 10.97 -6.83
CA HIS A 14 9.50 11.09 -7.77
C HIS A 14 8.26 11.68 -7.09
N ALA A 15 7.91 11.20 -5.88
CA ALA A 15 6.80 11.74 -5.10
C ALA A 15 6.98 13.25 -4.85
N LYS A 16 8.19 13.67 -4.52
CA LYS A 16 8.54 15.09 -4.33
C LYS A 16 8.39 15.90 -5.62
N GLU A 17 8.91 15.39 -6.73
CA GLU A 17 8.80 16.03 -8.05
C GLU A 17 7.34 16.24 -8.47
N LYS A 18 6.49 15.25 -8.17
CA LYS A 18 5.04 15.29 -8.46
C LYS A 18 4.22 16.07 -7.44
N GLY A 19 4.84 16.52 -6.34
CA GLY A 19 4.13 17.20 -5.25
C GLY A 19 3.18 16.27 -4.46
N TRP A 20 3.41 14.97 -4.49
CA TRP A 20 2.61 14.03 -3.69
C TRP A 20 2.91 14.21 -2.21
N LEU A 21 1.87 14.32 -1.41
CA LEU A 21 1.99 14.29 0.04
C LEU A 21 2.01 12.83 0.54
N GLN A 22 2.95 12.07 0.02
CA GLN A 22 3.17 10.65 0.34
C GLN A 22 4.66 10.35 0.28
N VAL A 23 5.16 9.64 1.27
CA VAL A 23 6.55 9.15 1.30
C VAL A 23 6.58 7.65 1.54
N CYS A 24 7.63 6.99 1.09
CA CYS A 24 7.94 5.62 1.47
C CYS A 24 8.94 5.66 2.63
N ASP A 25 8.56 5.11 3.78
CA ASP A 25 9.38 5.10 5.01
C ASP A 25 9.30 3.71 5.68
N PRO A 26 9.97 2.71 5.07
CA PRO A 26 9.88 1.32 5.56
C PRO A 26 10.64 1.08 6.87
N ALA A 27 11.52 2.00 7.25
CA ALA A 27 12.35 1.87 8.45
C ALA A 27 11.70 2.40 9.72
N SER A 28 10.64 3.22 9.61
CA SER A 28 9.97 3.75 10.79
C SER A 28 8.83 2.88 11.29
N GLU A 29 8.63 2.92 12.60
CA GLU A 29 7.54 2.19 13.26
C GLU A 29 6.18 2.70 12.81
N PHE A 30 5.22 1.78 12.71
CA PHE A 30 3.82 2.13 12.51
C PHE A 30 3.24 2.77 13.78
N VAL A 31 2.37 3.75 13.58
CA VAL A 31 1.55 4.31 14.66
C VAL A 31 0.37 3.39 14.96
N THR A 32 -0.03 2.59 13.99
CA THR A 32 -1.20 1.72 14.05
C THR A 32 -0.78 0.28 14.35
N ARG A 33 -1.16 -0.24 15.53
CA ARG A 33 -0.83 -1.60 15.95
C ARG A 33 -1.29 -2.68 14.97
N GLU A 34 -2.44 -2.48 14.31
CA GLU A 34 -2.96 -3.41 13.32
C GLU A 34 -2.00 -3.62 12.13
N CYS A 35 -1.13 -2.65 11.84
CA CYS A 35 -0.08 -2.82 10.84
C CYS A 35 0.97 -3.84 11.30
N ASP A 36 1.39 -3.78 12.57
CA ASP A 36 2.33 -4.74 13.13
C ASP A 36 1.73 -6.15 13.18
N ASP A 37 0.46 -6.26 13.57
CA ASP A 37 -0.27 -7.53 13.58
C ASP A 37 -0.37 -8.12 12.16
N LEU A 38 -0.61 -7.30 11.13
CA LEU A 38 -0.66 -7.74 9.73
C LEU A 38 0.72 -8.14 9.20
N ILE A 39 1.78 -7.47 9.59
CA ILE A 39 3.16 -7.87 9.24
C ILE A 39 3.49 -9.22 9.87
N ALA A 40 3.16 -9.42 11.15
CA ALA A 40 3.37 -10.68 11.83
C ALA A 40 2.58 -11.83 11.16
N LEU A 41 1.34 -11.56 10.76
CA LEU A 41 0.52 -12.51 10.02
C LEU A 41 1.10 -12.84 8.64
N TRP A 42 1.62 -11.84 7.92
CA TRP A 42 2.28 -12.01 6.63
C TRP A 42 3.56 -12.85 6.76
N GLU A 43 4.39 -12.58 7.78
CA GLU A 43 5.59 -13.37 8.09
C GLU A 43 5.25 -14.82 8.43
N TRP A 44 4.21 -15.04 9.22
CA TRP A 44 3.73 -16.40 9.54
C TRP A 44 3.26 -17.12 8.26
N ALA A 45 2.46 -16.46 7.42
CA ALA A 45 1.92 -17.02 6.18
C ALA A 45 3.03 -17.33 5.16
N ARG A 46 4.13 -16.55 5.17
CA ARG A 46 5.29 -16.77 4.32
C ARG A 46 5.95 -18.13 4.56
N ALA A 47 5.96 -18.61 5.80
CA ALA A 47 6.45 -19.93 6.18
C ALA A 47 7.85 -20.27 5.60
N GLY A 48 8.77 -19.30 5.65
CA GLY A 48 10.16 -19.44 5.15
C GLY A 48 10.33 -19.23 3.65
N ARG A 49 9.26 -19.05 2.87
CA ARG A 49 9.31 -18.66 1.45
C ARG A 49 9.72 -17.19 1.30
N GLU A 50 10.02 -16.76 0.09
CA GLU A 50 10.28 -15.35 -0.19
C GLU A 50 9.03 -14.48 0.04
N LEU A 51 7.87 -14.96 -0.42
CA LEU A 51 6.56 -14.32 -0.25
C LEU A 51 5.50 -15.35 0.18
N PRO A 52 4.49 -14.94 0.94
CA PRO A 52 3.28 -15.74 1.07
C PRO A 52 2.50 -15.71 -0.25
N MET A 53 1.80 -16.79 -0.55
CA MET A 53 0.84 -16.81 -1.64
C MET A 53 -0.44 -16.06 -1.23
N ARG A 54 -1.22 -15.58 -2.22
CA ARG A 54 -2.51 -14.94 -1.95
C ARG A 54 -3.44 -15.82 -1.12
N ASP A 55 -3.43 -17.13 -1.36
CA ASP A 55 -4.33 -18.10 -0.69
C ASP A 55 -3.90 -18.46 0.74
N ASP A 56 -2.66 -18.16 1.13
CA ASP A 56 -2.20 -18.33 2.52
C ASP A 56 -2.86 -17.35 3.48
N LEU A 57 -3.44 -16.26 2.95
CA LEU A 57 -4.16 -15.23 3.70
C LEU A 57 -5.65 -15.22 3.30
N PRO A 58 -6.43 -16.26 3.68
CA PRO A 58 -7.85 -16.33 3.33
C PRO A 58 -8.67 -15.26 4.07
N ALA A 59 -9.83 -14.93 3.53
CA ALA A 59 -10.70 -13.87 4.06
C ALA A 59 -11.05 -14.06 5.55
N ARG A 60 -11.18 -15.31 6.02
CA ARG A 60 -11.45 -15.62 7.44
C ARG A 60 -10.35 -15.10 8.37
N THR A 61 -9.09 -15.20 7.95
CA THR A 61 -7.92 -14.74 8.70
C THR A 61 -7.82 -13.22 8.68
N LEU A 62 -8.18 -12.61 7.55
CA LEU A 62 -8.16 -11.16 7.36
C LEU A 62 -9.41 -10.45 7.91
N LYS A 63 -10.41 -11.20 8.41
CA LYS A 63 -11.72 -10.65 8.82
C LYS A 63 -11.65 -9.41 9.71
N PRO A 64 -10.77 -9.33 10.73
CA PRO A 64 -10.70 -8.13 11.59
C PRO A 64 -10.26 -6.87 10.83
N TYR A 65 -9.51 -7.04 9.74
CA TYR A 65 -8.88 -5.97 8.98
C TYR A 65 -9.66 -5.59 7.71
N LEU A 66 -10.57 -6.47 7.25
CA LEU A 66 -11.29 -6.32 5.97
C LEU A 66 -11.88 -4.93 5.72
N PRO A 67 -12.47 -4.23 6.69
CA PRO A 67 -13.02 -2.89 6.43
C PRO A 67 -12.01 -1.88 5.90
N ARG A 68 -10.73 -2.05 6.26
CA ARG A 68 -9.62 -1.14 5.92
C ARG A 68 -8.61 -1.75 4.96
N LEU A 69 -8.92 -2.92 4.38
CA LEU A 69 -8.07 -3.61 3.42
C LEU A 69 -8.47 -3.30 1.98
N ALA A 70 -7.46 -3.22 1.13
CA ALA A 70 -7.62 -3.38 -0.30
C ALA A 70 -6.67 -4.47 -0.78
N ILE A 71 -7.06 -5.23 -1.80
CA ILE A 71 -6.20 -6.18 -2.49
C ILE A 71 -6.23 -5.81 -3.96
N ALA A 72 -5.06 -5.54 -4.50
CA ALA A 72 -4.85 -5.25 -5.91
C ALA A 72 -4.01 -6.35 -6.57
N GLU A 73 -4.32 -6.67 -7.80
CA GLU A 73 -3.60 -7.61 -8.64
C GLU A 73 -2.96 -6.88 -9.82
N LEU A 74 -1.70 -7.18 -10.09
CA LEU A 74 -1.01 -6.78 -11.30
C LEU A 74 -1.51 -7.64 -12.47
N VAL A 75 -2.39 -7.08 -13.30
CA VAL A 75 -3.04 -7.80 -14.41
C VAL A 75 -2.31 -7.65 -15.74
N ALA A 76 -1.51 -6.59 -15.90
CA ALA A 76 -0.58 -6.40 -17.01
C ALA A 76 0.73 -5.81 -16.52
N ARG A 77 1.85 -6.11 -17.20
CA ARG A 77 3.20 -5.69 -16.78
C ARG A 77 3.76 -4.53 -17.61
N ASP A 78 3.36 -4.41 -18.85
CA ASP A 78 3.84 -3.41 -19.78
C ASP A 78 2.71 -2.93 -20.73
N PRO A 79 2.15 -1.74 -20.52
CA PRO A 79 2.33 -0.91 -19.30
C PRO A 79 1.75 -1.59 -18.06
N PRO A 80 2.25 -1.26 -16.85
CA PRO A 80 1.77 -1.89 -15.62
C PRO A 80 0.33 -1.47 -15.36
N GLN A 81 -0.54 -2.47 -15.15
CA GLN A 81 -1.95 -2.25 -14.82
C GLN A 81 -2.36 -3.08 -13.61
N PHE A 82 -2.94 -2.43 -12.63
CA PHE A 82 -3.49 -3.07 -11.44
C PHE A 82 -5.02 -3.05 -11.45
N LYS A 83 -5.60 -4.09 -10.87
CA LYS A 83 -7.05 -4.23 -10.68
C LYS A 83 -7.36 -4.50 -9.21
N PHE A 84 -8.29 -3.77 -8.62
CA PHE A 84 -8.79 -4.05 -7.29
C PHE A 84 -9.57 -5.37 -7.27
N ARG A 85 -9.15 -6.31 -6.43
CA ARG A 85 -9.84 -7.58 -6.17
C ARG A 85 -10.73 -7.52 -4.96
N LEU A 86 -10.41 -6.62 -4.04
CA LEU A 86 -11.19 -6.34 -2.84
C LEU A 86 -10.92 -4.90 -2.43
N VAL A 87 -11.97 -4.20 -2.01
CA VAL A 87 -11.87 -2.91 -1.34
C VAL A 87 -12.79 -2.92 -0.12
N GLY A 88 -12.23 -2.69 1.05
CA GLY A 88 -12.97 -2.72 2.30
C GLY A 88 -13.91 -1.53 2.48
N THR A 89 -14.94 -1.73 3.27
CA THR A 89 -16.05 -0.76 3.41
C THR A 89 -15.62 0.60 3.94
N THR A 90 -14.59 0.68 4.76
CA THR A 90 -14.05 1.96 5.25
C THR A 90 -13.33 2.71 4.13
N ILE A 91 -12.56 1.99 3.28
CA ILE A 91 -11.89 2.58 2.12
C ILE A 91 -12.92 3.05 1.09
N THR A 92 -13.95 2.24 0.83
CA THR A 92 -15.05 2.57 -0.09
C THR A 92 -15.75 3.88 0.30
N ARG A 93 -15.90 4.17 1.60
CA ARG A 93 -16.49 5.44 2.05
C ARG A 93 -15.65 6.67 1.68
N THR A 94 -14.33 6.50 1.54
CA THR A 94 -13.41 7.59 1.23
C THR A 94 -13.14 7.71 -0.27
N LEU A 95 -12.97 6.56 -0.96
CA LEU A 95 -12.54 6.51 -2.35
C LEU A 95 -13.65 6.10 -3.34
N GLY A 96 -14.85 5.78 -2.85
CA GLY A 96 -15.90 5.17 -3.65
C GLY A 96 -15.69 3.66 -3.85
N GLU A 97 -16.67 2.98 -4.45
CA GLU A 97 -16.57 1.56 -4.76
C GLU A 97 -15.56 1.34 -5.90
N ARG A 98 -14.56 0.50 -5.65
CA ARG A 98 -13.45 0.23 -6.55
C ARG A 98 -13.26 -1.25 -6.88
N THR A 99 -13.94 -2.14 -6.16
CA THR A 99 -13.80 -3.59 -6.37
C THR A 99 -14.12 -3.96 -7.82
N GLY A 100 -13.21 -4.65 -8.47
CA GLY A 100 -13.33 -5.04 -9.88
C GLY A 100 -12.87 -3.98 -10.89
N GLN A 101 -12.57 -2.75 -10.45
CA GLN A 101 -12.05 -1.68 -11.32
C GLN A 101 -10.52 -1.72 -11.41
N THR A 102 -9.99 -1.23 -12.51
CA THR A 102 -8.55 -0.96 -12.65
C THR A 102 -8.17 0.36 -11.96
N PHE A 103 -6.88 0.56 -11.66
CA PHE A 103 -6.43 1.80 -11.02
C PHE A 103 -6.69 3.04 -11.88
N ASP A 104 -6.63 2.88 -13.20
CA ASP A 104 -6.87 3.91 -14.22
C ASP A 104 -8.36 4.05 -14.61
N HIS A 105 -9.27 3.47 -13.84
CA HIS A 105 -10.71 3.66 -14.07
C HIS A 105 -11.07 5.15 -13.99
N GLU A 106 -12.01 5.59 -14.83
CA GLU A 106 -12.45 6.99 -15.00
C GLU A 106 -12.80 7.74 -13.71
N SER A 107 -13.14 7.01 -12.64
CA SER A 107 -13.41 7.58 -11.32
C SER A 107 -12.16 7.88 -10.49
N ALA A 108 -10.97 7.50 -10.96
CA ALA A 108 -9.69 7.85 -10.33
C ALA A 108 -9.07 9.08 -11.02
N THR A 109 -8.39 9.91 -10.25
CA THR A 109 -7.57 10.98 -10.83
C THR A 109 -6.27 10.39 -11.40
N ALA A 110 -5.63 11.08 -12.36
CA ALA A 110 -4.34 10.66 -12.89
C ALA A 110 -3.29 10.53 -11.76
N GLU A 111 -3.29 11.46 -10.79
CA GLU A 111 -2.43 11.40 -9.62
C GLU A 111 -2.69 10.15 -8.76
N GLN A 112 -3.95 9.83 -8.49
CA GLN A 112 -4.30 8.63 -7.73
C GLN A 112 -3.81 7.37 -8.44
N THR A 113 -4.06 7.26 -9.75
CA THR A 113 -3.61 6.14 -10.57
C THR A 113 -2.10 5.98 -10.51
N GLU A 114 -1.35 7.06 -10.71
CA GLU A 114 0.11 7.05 -10.69
C GLU A 114 0.63 6.64 -9.30
N ARG A 115 0.16 7.26 -8.22
CA ARG A 115 0.58 6.95 -6.85
C ARG A 115 0.31 5.50 -6.47
N TRP A 116 -0.87 4.99 -6.77
CA TRP A 116 -1.22 3.60 -6.45
C TRP A 116 -0.38 2.62 -7.25
N THR A 117 -0.13 2.93 -8.54
CA THR A 117 0.72 2.10 -9.40
C THR A 117 2.15 2.07 -8.90
N GLU A 118 2.76 3.23 -8.65
CA GLU A 118 4.16 3.31 -8.21
C GLU A 118 4.39 2.68 -6.84
N SER A 119 3.51 2.94 -5.85
CA SER A 119 3.63 2.30 -4.54
C SER A 119 3.43 0.78 -4.60
N SER A 120 2.54 0.31 -5.45
CA SER A 120 2.31 -1.13 -5.64
C SER A 120 3.49 -1.80 -6.35
N LEU A 121 4.05 -1.18 -7.39
CA LEU A 121 5.23 -1.67 -8.09
C LEU A 121 6.44 -1.72 -7.17
N LEU A 122 6.67 -0.66 -6.37
CA LEU A 122 7.75 -0.63 -5.38
C LEU A 122 7.61 -1.80 -4.41
N THR A 123 6.41 -2.04 -3.88
CA THR A 123 6.11 -3.14 -2.95
C THR A 123 6.42 -4.51 -3.57
N LEU A 124 5.96 -4.76 -4.81
CA LEU A 124 6.21 -6.02 -5.50
C LEU A 124 7.70 -6.25 -5.82
N ARG A 125 8.41 -5.19 -6.21
CA ARG A 125 9.86 -5.25 -6.50
C ARG A 125 10.68 -5.45 -5.23
N ALA A 126 10.32 -4.77 -4.15
CA ALA A 126 11.00 -4.87 -2.86
C ALA A 126 10.79 -6.24 -2.19
N LYS A 127 9.66 -6.91 -2.47
CA LYS A 127 9.27 -8.17 -1.84
C LYS A 127 9.27 -8.13 -0.31
N LYS A 128 8.97 -6.96 0.25
CA LYS A 128 8.97 -6.66 1.69
C LYS A 128 7.74 -5.84 2.06
N PRO A 129 7.30 -5.88 3.32
CA PRO A 129 6.35 -4.92 3.85
C PRO A 129 6.84 -3.49 3.65
N MET A 130 5.97 -2.60 3.18
CA MET A 130 6.30 -1.20 2.93
C MET A 130 5.33 -0.30 3.68
N ARG A 131 5.86 0.79 4.24
CA ARG A 131 5.10 1.82 4.94
C ARG A 131 5.06 3.10 4.13
N PHE A 132 3.86 3.65 3.99
CA PHE A 132 3.63 4.92 3.29
C PHE A 132 2.84 5.88 4.18
N PRO A 133 3.52 6.76 4.92
CA PRO A 133 2.88 7.95 5.47
C PRO A 133 2.27 8.79 4.36
N VAL A 134 1.05 9.31 4.54
CA VAL A 134 0.33 10.04 3.50
C VAL A 134 -0.58 11.13 4.08
N VAL A 135 -0.68 12.24 3.38
CA VAL A 135 -1.69 13.28 3.62
C VAL A 135 -2.63 13.29 2.43
N ILE A 136 -3.92 13.09 2.68
CA ILE A 136 -4.96 13.06 1.66
C ILE A 136 -5.82 14.32 1.79
N GLN A 137 -6.01 15.03 0.67
CA GLN A 137 -6.91 16.20 0.59
C GLN A 137 -6.67 17.27 1.67
N GLY A 138 -5.41 17.43 2.10
CA GLY A 138 -5.00 18.49 3.02
C GLY A 138 -5.46 18.35 4.49
N ALA A 139 -6.36 17.43 4.78
CA ALA A 139 -6.97 17.31 6.11
C ALA A 139 -6.94 15.89 6.69
N VAL A 140 -6.77 14.87 5.86
CA VAL A 140 -6.74 13.48 6.31
C VAL A 140 -5.31 12.98 6.25
N VAL A 141 -4.75 12.75 7.42
CA VAL A 141 -3.42 12.18 7.58
C VAL A 141 -3.56 10.71 7.92
N GLY A 142 -2.67 9.89 7.39
CA GLY A 142 -2.72 8.48 7.68
C GLY A 142 -1.44 7.75 7.32
N GLU A 143 -1.46 6.48 7.54
CA GLU A 143 -0.43 5.57 7.09
C GLU A 143 -1.04 4.40 6.34
N MET A 144 -0.33 3.94 5.35
CA MET A 144 -0.66 2.75 4.57
C MET A 144 0.47 1.74 4.71
N LEU A 145 0.11 0.53 5.09
CA LEU A 145 0.96 -0.66 4.98
C LEU A 145 0.64 -1.34 3.66
N THR A 146 1.66 -1.72 2.90
CA THR A 146 1.49 -2.61 1.76
C THR A 146 2.34 -3.87 1.93
N LEU A 147 1.74 -5.01 1.60
CA LEU A 147 2.32 -6.34 1.73
C LEU A 147 2.29 -7.03 0.37
N PRO A 148 3.45 -7.45 -0.16
CA PRO A 148 3.50 -8.18 -1.42
C PRO A 148 3.06 -9.63 -1.21
N LEU A 149 2.29 -10.16 -2.17
CA LEU A 149 1.88 -11.55 -2.20
C LEU A 149 2.17 -12.16 -3.57
N ALA A 150 2.47 -13.45 -3.58
CA ALA A 150 2.67 -14.20 -4.80
C ALA A 150 1.36 -14.84 -5.29
N ASP A 151 1.33 -15.16 -6.58
CA ASP A 151 0.34 -16.08 -7.15
C ASP A 151 0.71 -17.55 -6.86
N ALA A 152 -0.05 -18.48 -7.43
CA ALA A 152 0.16 -19.92 -7.24
C ALA A 152 1.51 -20.42 -7.77
N ASP A 153 2.11 -19.70 -8.70
CA ASP A 153 3.41 -20.01 -9.30
C ASP A 153 4.58 -19.37 -8.54
N GLY A 154 4.30 -18.69 -7.42
CA GLY A 154 5.30 -17.99 -6.61
C GLY A 154 5.73 -16.64 -7.18
N VAL A 155 5.04 -16.12 -8.20
CA VAL A 155 5.39 -14.85 -8.84
C VAL A 155 4.74 -13.69 -8.08
N PRO A 156 5.49 -12.63 -7.71
CA PRO A 156 4.92 -11.42 -7.10
C PRO A 156 3.84 -10.82 -7.99
N ARG A 157 2.61 -10.77 -7.49
CA ARG A 157 1.44 -10.39 -8.30
C ARG A 157 0.38 -9.59 -7.57
N PHE A 158 0.23 -9.80 -6.26
CA PHE A 158 -0.78 -9.11 -5.48
C PHE A 158 -0.16 -8.18 -4.46
N VAL A 159 -0.85 -7.08 -4.19
CA VAL A 159 -0.53 -6.17 -3.08
C VAL A 159 -1.74 -6.13 -2.16
N LEU A 160 -1.54 -6.52 -0.91
CA LEU A 160 -2.49 -6.26 0.16
C LEU A 160 -2.13 -4.92 0.78
N ALA A 161 -3.04 -3.97 0.73
CA ALA A 161 -2.88 -2.66 1.33
C ALA A 161 -3.82 -2.52 2.54
N TYR A 162 -3.30 -2.07 3.66
CA TYR A 162 -4.08 -1.68 4.83
C TYR A 162 -3.87 -0.19 5.07
N GLY A 163 -4.94 0.58 5.11
CA GLY A 163 -4.87 2.01 5.30
C GLY A 163 -5.66 2.47 6.52
N ARG A 164 -5.05 3.28 7.36
CA ARG A 164 -5.72 4.00 8.42
C ARG A 164 -5.60 5.49 8.16
N TYR A 165 -6.73 6.09 7.85
CA TYR A 165 -6.86 7.50 7.52
C TYR A 165 -7.86 8.11 8.49
N GLU A 166 -7.45 9.11 9.25
CA GLU A 166 -8.30 9.78 10.23
C GLU A 166 -8.17 11.29 10.06
N PRO A 167 -9.25 12.06 10.34
CA PRO A 167 -9.11 13.50 10.49
C PRO A 167 -8.08 13.77 11.57
N ASN A 168 -7.21 14.71 11.32
CA ASN A 168 -6.02 15.06 12.10
C ASN A 168 -6.24 15.03 13.62
N ARG A 169 -5.94 13.91 14.26
CA ARG A 169 -5.77 13.79 15.71
C ARG A 169 -4.57 12.90 15.96
N ASN A 170 -3.50 13.44 16.50
CA ASN A 170 -2.25 12.74 16.89
C ASN A 170 -1.39 12.23 15.71
N TRP A 171 -1.54 12.77 14.51
CA TRP A 171 -0.75 12.41 13.35
C TRP A 171 0.29 13.47 12.97
N ASP A 172 0.53 14.47 13.84
CA ASP A 172 1.45 15.59 13.58
C ASP A 172 2.85 15.13 13.19
N VAL A 173 3.31 14.01 13.75
CA VAL A 173 4.61 13.41 13.41
C VAL A 173 4.62 12.90 11.97
N ILE A 174 3.54 12.26 11.52
CA ILE A 174 3.43 11.75 10.14
C ILE A 174 3.32 12.93 9.18
N GLU A 175 2.46 13.88 9.48
CA GLU A 175 2.29 15.08 8.64
C GLU A 175 3.60 15.86 8.51
N SER A 176 4.31 16.07 9.62
CA SER A 176 5.61 16.76 9.60
C SER A 176 6.63 16.06 8.73
N ARG A 177 6.70 14.72 8.79
CA ARG A 177 7.61 13.93 7.95
C ARG A 177 7.25 14.03 6.47
N VAL A 178 5.98 13.88 6.13
CA VAL A 178 5.51 14.00 4.74
C VAL A 178 5.82 15.38 4.18
N ARG A 179 5.51 16.44 4.93
CA ARG A 179 5.77 17.83 4.49
C ARG A 179 7.24 18.17 4.41
N ALA A 180 8.08 17.62 5.28
CA ALA A 180 9.53 17.85 5.24
C ALA A 180 10.20 17.16 4.04
N THR A 181 9.58 16.11 3.50
CA THR A 181 10.11 15.32 2.38
C THR A 181 9.50 15.76 1.04
N ALA A 182 8.32 16.35 1.05
CA ALA A 182 7.66 16.95 -0.12
C ALA A 182 8.30 18.30 -0.47
#